data_a41f4ce8423dd22fb3746c08e3e4a74b
#
_entry.id   a41f4ce8423dd22fb3746c08e3e4a74b
#
_cell.length_a   1.000
_cell.length_b   1.000
_cell.length_c   1.000
_cell.angle_alpha   90.00
_cell.angle_beta   90.00
_cell.angle_gamma   90.00
#
_symmetry.space_group_name_H-M   'P 1'
#
loop_
_entity.id
_entity.type
_entity.pdbx_description
1 polymer ?
#
loop_
_entity_poly.entity_id
_entity_poly.type
_entity_poly.pdbx_seq_one_letter_code
_entity_poly.pdbx_strand_id
1 'polypeptide(L)'
;MRQERQVKSVILETIKKQKMLSAGILTAVIGAVVTALIPPLILAKIIDTVTAGNEAAFSVILLYFVLLALTGILEAAREGLLTVFGQKITHALRSSLMDKFVSLTADSVNKQEPGTLVSRFVGDVDTVENLFASGIISMFADVCKIISILVVIWFQNRGLTLVLLVLLPFLFWFTRHVQKNMLAAQIENRKAVGRASGHVPETLHNIRTIHCLAKEAYMEERYDTYIGESYAAMERTNFYDAVYSPVILILNAVVVAVVMLLSASGNHTVLTFFGMSAGTAVAVINYISQIFSPVESLGMEIQTIQSAIAGIHRINEFFALEEKQIVEKDSETVAEECVEQMAGGHSENKTADVPFVEFRDVTFGYDEHVVLDHLNLKVMDAEQVTLAGRTGAGKSTILKLLLGLYEPQGGEVLIHGRPAAAVREEEKRKLFGYVEQTFHMVPGTVRDQITLYDETIPADRVKVVAELTGLDDVIESTENGYDTKCTPELFSQGQWQLLSIARAAVAEPQMLLFDEITANLDAETEKAVLLALKRVAKDRTVISISHRTSAELGRIIYL
;
A
#
# COMPACT_ATOMS: atom_id res chain seq x y z
N MET A 1 6.67 7.96 -24.62
CA MET A 1 5.75 8.58 -23.62
C MET A 1 4.97 7.45 -22.92
N ARG A 2 5.43 6.96 -21.77
CA ARG A 2 4.57 6.14 -20.88
C ARG A 2 3.44 7.04 -20.40
N GLN A 3 2.20 6.72 -20.78
CA GLN A 3 1.01 7.38 -20.27
C GLN A 3 1.06 7.33 -18.73
N GLU A 4 0.93 8.47 -18.07
CA GLU A 4 0.83 8.53 -16.60
C GLU A 4 -0.20 7.49 -16.14
N ARG A 5 0.27 6.45 -15.45
CA ARG A 5 -0.61 5.43 -14.89
C ARG A 5 -1.42 6.11 -13.79
N GLN A 6 -2.71 6.17 -13.95
CA GLN A 6 -3.66 6.63 -12.94
C GLN A 6 -4.49 5.44 -12.45
N VAL A 7 -4.98 5.51 -11.23
CA VAL A 7 -5.88 4.49 -10.66
C VAL A 7 -7.01 4.16 -11.62
N LYS A 8 -7.58 5.18 -12.29
CA LYS A 8 -8.64 5.01 -13.29
C LYS A 8 -8.24 4.09 -14.45
N SER A 9 -7.01 4.20 -14.95
CA SER A 9 -6.54 3.35 -16.06
C SER A 9 -6.39 1.90 -15.63
N VAL A 10 -5.87 1.65 -14.42
CA VAL A 10 -5.71 0.31 -13.85
C VAL A 10 -7.06 -0.37 -13.64
N ILE A 11 -8.05 0.37 -13.11
CA ILE A 11 -9.42 -0.13 -12.91
C ILE A 11 -10.07 -0.46 -14.25
N LEU A 12 -10.01 0.43 -15.25
CA LEU A 12 -10.60 0.22 -16.57
C LEU A 12 -9.97 -0.98 -17.30
N GLU A 13 -8.65 -1.15 -17.16
CA GLU A 13 -7.96 -2.32 -17.71
C GLU A 13 -8.41 -3.62 -17.03
N THR A 14 -8.56 -3.61 -15.70
CA THR A 14 -9.05 -4.75 -14.94
C THR A 14 -10.48 -5.13 -15.34
N ILE A 15 -11.38 -4.14 -15.51
CA ILE A 15 -12.74 -4.36 -16.01
C ILE A 15 -12.73 -4.99 -17.40
N LYS A 16 -11.88 -4.48 -18.30
CA LYS A 16 -11.76 -5.01 -19.67
C LYS A 16 -11.21 -6.45 -19.70
N LYS A 17 -10.27 -6.78 -18.81
CA LYS A 17 -9.72 -8.15 -18.67
C LYS A 17 -10.75 -9.12 -18.08
N GLN A 18 -11.63 -8.67 -17.19
CA GLN A 18 -12.60 -9.48 -16.42
C GLN A 18 -14.05 -9.31 -16.93
N LYS A 19 -14.27 -9.32 -18.25
CA LYS A 19 -15.58 -9.09 -18.87
C LYS A 19 -16.68 -10.04 -18.38
N MET A 20 -16.35 -11.33 -18.22
CA MET A 20 -17.32 -12.34 -17.75
C MET A 20 -17.73 -12.09 -16.30
N LEU A 21 -16.78 -11.72 -15.44
CA LEU A 21 -17.07 -11.38 -14.04
C LEU A 21 -17.97 -10.12 -13.96
N SER A 22 -17.64 -9.08 -14.72
CA SER A 22 -18.44 -7.85 -14.77
C SER A 22 -19.86 -8.08 -15.29
N ALA A 23 -20.01 -8.92 -16.32
CA ALA A 23 -21.34 -9.34 -16.82
C ALA A 23 -22.11 -10.17 -15.76
N GLY A 24 -21.39 -11.08 -15.07
CA GLY A 24 -21.96 -11.86 -13.97
C GLY A 24 -22.47 -11.00 -12.82
N ILE A 25 -21.73 -9.97 -12.42
CA ILE A 25 -22.16 -8.99 -11.41
C ILE A 25 -23.44 -8.28 -11.86
N LEU A 26 -23.46 -7.76 -13.08
CA LEU A 26 -24.61 -7.04 -13.61
C LEU A 26 -25.87 -7.93 -13.63
N THR A 27 -25.73 -9.17 -14.09
CA THR A 27 -26.84 -10.14 -14.12
C THR A 27 -27.30 -10.54 -12.72
N ALA A 28 -26.39 -10.71 -11.77
CA ALA A 28 -26.71 -11.01 -10.37
C ALA A 28 -27.42 -9.84 -9.69
N VAL A 29 -26.97 -8.59 -9.90
CA VAL A 29 -27.62 -7.39 -9.35
C VAL A 29 -29.05 -7.25 -9.89
N ILE A 30 -29.24 -7.31 -11.22
CA ILE A 30 -30.56 -7.20 -11.83
C ILE A 30 -31.44 -8.38 -11.37
N GLY A 31 -30.92 -9.59 -11.39
CA GLY A 31 -31.62 -10.79 -10.95
C GLY A 31 -32.08 -10.70 -9.48
N ALA A 32 -31.21 -10.26 -8.58
CA ALA A 32 -31.53 -10.10 -7.16
C ALA A 32 -32.64 -9.06 -6.94
N VAL A 33 -32.55 -7.89 -7.62
CA VAL A 33 -33.59 -6.83 -7.52
C VAL A 33 -34.93 -7.33 -8.04
N VAL A 34 -34.96 -7.97 -9.20
CA VAL A 34 -36.22 -8.45 -9.82
C VAL A 34 -36.86 -9.58 -9.01
N THR A 35 -36.05 -10.56 -8.57
CA THR A 35 -36.55 -11.69 -7.77
C THR A 35 -37.02 -11.28 -6.39
N ALA A 36 -36.43 -10.26 -5.76
CA ALA A 36 -36.86 -9.74 -4.47
C ALA A 36 -38.28 -9.11 -4.49
N LEU A 37 -38.75 -8.66 -5.66
CA LEU A 37 -40.10 -8.05 -5.81
C LEU A 37 -41.23 -9.07 -5.88
N ILE A 38 -40.95 -10.33 -6.24
CA ILE A 38 -42.00 -11.32 -6.54
C ILE A 38 -42.59 -11.99 -5.28
N PRO A 39 -41.79 -12.40 -4.27
CA PRO A 39 -42.30 -13.09 -3.09
C PRO A 39 -43.40 -12.35 -2.34
N PRO A 40 -43.31 -11.03 -2.06
CA PRO A 40 -44.40 -10.33 -1.39
C PRO A 40 -45.73 -10.36 -2.18
N LEU A 41 -45.70 -10.34 -3.53
CA LEU A 41 -46.89 -10.44 -4.36
C LEU A 41 -47.56 -11.82 -4.30
N ILE A 42 -46.73 -12.88 -4.26
CA ILE A 42 -47.26 -14.24 -4.11
C ILE A 42 -47.82 -14.44 -2.71
N LEU A 43 -47.14 -13.92 -1.68
CA LEU A 43 -47.66 -13.94 -0.32
C LEU A 43 -49.00 -13.23 -0.21
N ALA A 44 -49.17 -12.07 -0.86
CA ALA A 44 -50.47 -11.37 -0.94
C ALA A 44 -51.55 -12.26 -1.52
N LYS A 45 -51.28 -12.95 -2.63
CA LYS A 45 -52.23 -13.84 -3.29
C LYS A 45 -52.60 -15.05 -2.38
N ILE A 46 -51.65 -15.61 -1.66
CA ILE A 46 -51.89 -16.71 -0.69
C ILE A 46 -52.85 -16.22 0.40
N ILE A 47 -52.54 -15.05 1.01
CA ILE A 47 -53.34 -14.49 2.10
C ILE A 47 -54.76 -14.16 1.63
N ASP A 48 -54.92 -13.55 0.47
CA ASP A 48 -56.25 -13.22 -0.09
C ASP A 48 -57.06 -14.46 -0.39
N THR A 49 -56.44 -15.57 -0.87
CA THR A 49 -57.10 -16.82 -1.12
C THR A 49 -57.60 -17.45 0.18
N VAL A 50 -56.79 -17.46 1.23
CA VAL A 50 -57.12 -18.03 2.55
C VAL A 50 -58.21 -17.19 3.25
N THR A 51 -58.10 -15.84 3.17
CA THR A 51 -59.13 -14.95 3.75
C THR A 51 -60.49 -15.02 3.03
N ALA A 52 -60.49 -15.36 1.75
CA ALA A 52 -61.72 -15.67 1.01
C ALA A 52 -62.34 -17.04 1.34
N GLY A 53 -61.74 -17.81 2.27
CA GLY A 53 -62.23 -19.14 2.67
C GLY A 53 -61.84 -20.27 1.71
N ASN A 54 -60.96 -20.01 0.73
CA ASN A 54 -60.48 -21.00 -0.23
C ASN A 54 -59.14 -21.61 0.21
N GLU A 55 -58.93 -22.86 -0.16
CA GLU A 55 -57.62 -23.49 0.08
C GLU A 55 -56.56 -22.95 -0.87
N ALA A 56 -55.40 -22.52 -0.32
CA ALA A 56 -54.27 -22.14 -1.13
C ALA A 56 -53.61 -23.38 -1.76
N ALA A 57 -53.45 -23.38 -3.08
CA ALA A 57 -52.82 -24.49 -3.79
C ALA A 57 -51.37 -24.68 -3.30
N PHE A 58 -51.03 -25.93 -2.94
CA PHE A 58 -49.68 -26.28 -2.45
C PHE A 58 -48.54 -25.81 -3.41
N SER A 59 -48.81 -25.84 -4.72
CA SER A 59 -47.88 -25.37 -5.73
C SER A 59 -47.52 -23.87 -5.60
N VAL A 60 -48.47 -23.00 -5.17
CA VAL A 60 -48.26 -21.57 -4.98
C VAL A 60 -47.45 -21.33 -3.71
N ILE A 61 -47.68 -22.09 -2.66
CA ILE A 61 -46.90 -22.06 -1.42
C ILE A 61 -45.45 -22.50 -1.70
N LEU A 62 -45.32 -23.62 -2.43
CA LEU A 62 -43.98 -24.11 -2.82
C LEU A 62 -43.24 -23.09 -3.68
N LEU A 63 -43.92 -22.46 -4.64
CA LEU A 63 -43.34 -21.39 -5.49
C LEU A 63 -42.84 -20.21 -4.66
N TYR A 64 -43.56 -19.81 -3.62
CA TYR A 64 -43.14 -18.75 -2.71
C TYR A 64 -41.79 -19.09 -2.05
N PHE A 65 -41.64 -20.30 -1.49
CA PHE A 65 -40.39 -20.73 -0.85
C PHE A 65 -39.24 -20.89 -1.85
N VAL A 66 -39.50 -21.39 -3.06
CA VAL A 66 -38.50 -21.51 -4.13
C VAL A 66 -37.99 -20.12 -4.53
N LEU A 67 -38.89 -19.14 -4.67
CA LEU A 67 -38.48 -17.77 -5.02
C LEU A 67 -37.72 -17.07 -3.89
N LEU A 68 -38.10 -17.31 -2.62
CA LEU A 68 -37.34 -16.82 -1.48
C LEU A 68 -35.92 -17.39 -1.47
N ALA A 69 -35.78 -18.71 -1.68
CA ALA A 69 -34.48 -19.36 -1.77
C ALA A 69 -33.65 -18.82 -2.97
N LEU A 70 -34.30 -18.64 -4.13
CA LEU A 70 -33.66 -18.08 -5.32
C LEU A 70 -33.16 -16.65 -5.08
N THR A 71 -33.96 -15.82 -4.41
CA THR A 71 -33.55 -14.46 -4.04
C THR A 71 -32.31 -14.47 -3.16
N GLY A 72 -32.29 -15.33 -2.11
CA GLY A 72 -31.14 -15.48 -1.22
C GLY A 72 -29.88 -15.98 -1.94
N ILE A 73 -30.03 -16.92 -2.87
CA ILE A 73 -28.92 -17.42 -3.70
C ILE A 73 -28.36 -16.31 -4.61
N LEU A 74 -29.23 -15.52 -5.25
CA LEU A 74 -28.79 -14.43 -6.11
C LEU A 74 -28.13 -13.29 -5.32
N GLU A 75 -28.61 -12.98 -4.12
CA GLU A 75 -27.97 -12.01 -3.23
C GLU A 75 -26.59 -12.50 -2.78
N ALA A 76 -26.47 -13.77 -2.37
CA ALA A 76 -25.20 -14.37 -2.02
C ALA A 76 -24.22 -14.43 -3.22
N ALA A 77 -24.73 -14.75 -4.41
CA ALA A 77 -23.93 -14.74 -5.64
C ALA A 77 -23.44 -13.32 -5.97
N ARG A 78 -24.31 -12.31 -5.85
CA ARG A 78 -23.94 -10.89 -6.02
C ARG A 78 -22.80 -10.51 -5.10
N GLU A 79 -22.94 -10.78 -3.80
CA GLU A 79 -21.94 -10.44 -2.78
C GLU A 79 -20.60 -11.14 -3.05
N GLY A 80 -20.63 -12.46 -3.34
CA GLY A 80 -19.44 -13.21 -3.68
C GLY A 80 -18.74 -12.70 -4.95
N LEU A 81 -19.49 -12.36 -6.01
CA LEU A 81 -18.92 -11.84 -7.24
C LEU A 81 -18.30 -10.44 -7.03
N LEU A 82 -18.94 -9.58 -6.22
CA LEU A 82 -18.42 -8.26 -5.86
C LEU A 82 -17.12 -8.36 -5.07
N THR A 83 -17.06 -9.26 -4.10
CA THR A 83 -15.85 -9.52 -3.32
C THR A 83 -14.70 -10.00 -4.22
N VAL A 84 -14.95 -10.97 -5.10
CA VAL A 84 -13.92 -11.46 -6.04
C VAL A 84 -13.46 -10.33 -6.97
N PHE A 85 -14.36 -9.47 -7.42
CA PHE A 85 -14.04 -8.33 -8.28
C PHE A 85 -13.19 -7.30 -7.54
N GLY A 86 -13.53 -6.96 -6.28
CA GLY A 86 -12.76 -6.10 -5.41
C GLY A 86 -11.32 -6.61 -5.24
N GLN A 87 -11.16 -7.92 -4.94
CA GLN A 87 -9.85 -8.56 -4.80
C GLN A 87 -9.01 -8.50 -6.09
N LYS A 88 -9.64 -8.60 -7.28
CA LYS A 88 -8.93 -8.44 -8.57
C LYS A 88 -8.43 -7.02 -8.77
N ILE A 89 -9.20 -6.01 -8.38
CA ILE A 89 -8.77 -4.60 -8.42
C ILE A 89 -7.62 -4.37 -7.45
N THR A 90 -7.75 -4.85 -6.20
CA THR A 90 -6.71 -4.76 -5.18
C THR A 90 -5.40 -5.35 -5.65
N HIS A 91 -5.42 -6.57 -6.21
CA HIS A 91 -4.24 -7.20 -6.78
C HIS A 91 -3.60 -6.36 -7.89
N ALA A 92 -4.41 -5.88 -8.84
CA ALA A 92 -3.91 -5.07 -9.95
C ALA A 92 -3.29 -3.74 -9.48
N LEU A 93 -3.93 -3.07 -8.49
CA LEU A 93 -3.42 -1.82 -7.92
C LEU A 93 -2.11 -2.04 -7.15
N ARG A 94 -2.04 -3.06 -6.28
CA ARG A 94 -0.83 -3.37 -5.52
C ARG A 94 0.33 -3.73 -6.44
N SER A 95 0.09 -4.52 -7.49
CA SER A 95 1.10 -4.82 -8.50
C SER A 95 1.59 -3.56 -9.21
N SER A 96 0.67 -2.69 -9.66
CA SER A 96 1.03 -1.43 -10.33
C SER A 96 1.77 -0.45 -9.40
N LEU A 97 1.40 -0.41 -8.11
CA LEU A 97 2.12 0.38 -7.11
C LEU A 97 3.54 -0.13 -6.89
N MET A 98 3.73 -1.47 -6.85
CA MET A 98 5.06 -2.07 -6.70
C MET A 98 5.91 -1.80 -7.94
N ASP A 99 5.36 -1.96 -9.15
CA ASP A 99 6.05 -1.61 -10.40
C ASP A 99 6.54 -0.16 -10.39
N LYS A 100 5.66 0.76 -9.94
CA LYS A 100 6.01 2.18 -9.77
C LYS A 100 7.09 2.39 -8.71
N PHE A 101 6.94 1.75 -7.54
CA PHE A 101 7.89 1.88 -6.42
C PHE A 101 9.31 1.50 -6.81
N VAL A 102 9.47 0.38 -7.52
CA VAL A 102 10.78 -0.08 -7.99
C VAL A 102 11.38 0.87 -9.04
N SER A 103 10.54 1.56 -9.82
CA SER A 103 10.98 2.52 -10.84
C SER A 103 11.27 3.93 -10.29
N LEU A 104 10.94 4.23 -9.02
CA LEU A 104 11.17 5.57 -8.45
C LEU A 104 12.65 5.90 -8.30
N THR A 105 12.97 7.20 -8.39
CA THR A 105 14.29 7.72 -8.02
C THR A 105 14.53 7.60 -6.52
N ALA A 106 15.79 7.47 -6.10
CA ALA A 106 16.15 7.43 -4.68
C ALA A 106 15.70 8.71 -3.93
N ASP A 107 15.75 9.86 -4.59
CA ASP A 107 15.28 11.13 -4.04
C ASP A 107 13.78 11.09 -3.75
N SER A 108 12.97 10.63 -4.72
CA SER A 108 11.52 10.51 -4.55
C SER A 108 11.15 9.55 -3.41
N VAL A 109 11.91 8.47 -3.19
CA VAL A 109 11.67 7.53 -2.09
C VAL A 109 12.08 8.12 -0.75
N ASN A 110 13.27 8.76 -0.67
CA ASN A 110 13.79 9.33 0.58
C ASN A 110 12.96 10.50 1.12
N LYS A 111 12.25 11.22 0.25
CA LYS A 111 11.32 12.30 0.64
C LYS A 111 9.99 11.78 1.21
N GLN A 112 9.72 10.48 1.10
CA GLN A 112 8.49 9.88 1.62
C GLN A 112 8.72 9.26 3.01
N GLU A 113 7.78 9.48 3.92
CA GLU A 113 7.78 8.77 5.20
C GLU A 113 7.43 7.29 4.98
N PRO A 114 8.20 6.34 5.52
CA PRO A 114 7.94 4.89 5.34
C PRO A 114 6.52 4.48 5.74
N GLY A 115 5.97 5.04 6.83
CA GLY A 115 4.60 4.77 7.28
C GLY A 115 3.53 5.21 6.28
N THR A 116 3.76 6.34 5.61
CA THR A 116 2.89 6.86 4.56
C THR A 116 2.90 5.95 3.34
N LEU A 117 4.09 5.45 2.93
CA LEU A 117 4.20 4.49 1.84
C LEU A 117 3.42 3.21 2.14
N VAL A 118 3.62 2.61 3.32
CA VAL A 118 2.89 1.40 3.74
C VAL A 118 1.38 1.65 3.73
N SER A 119 0.93 2.80 4.23
CA SER A 119 -0.50 3.16 4.23
C SER A 119 -1.10 3.21 2.82
N ARG A 120 -0.34 3.67 1.81
CA ARG A 120 -0.79 3.68 0.40
C ARG A 120 -0.97 2.27 -0.15
N PHE A 121 -0.02 1.35 0.13
CA PHE A 121 -0.08 -0.03 -0.36
C PHE A 121 -1.18 -0.88 0.29
N VAL A 122 -1.54 -0.57 1.55
CA VAL A 122 -2.52 -1.33 2.33
C VAL A 122 -3.81 -0.53 2.43
N GLY A 123 -3.85 0.51 3.25
CA GLY A 123 -5.07 1.21 3.62
C GLY A 123 -5.78 1.91 2.47
N ASP A 124 -5.04 2.63 1.60
CA ASP A 124 -5.66 3.35 0.48
C ASP A 124 -6.19 2.39 -0.59
N VAL A 125 -5.47 1.30 -0.87
CA VAL A 125 -5.94 0.26 -1.79
C VAL A 125 -7.18 -0.43 -1.26
N ASP A 126 -7.26 -0.74 0.04
CA ASP A 126 -8.44 -1.34 0.67
C ASP A 126 -9.66 -0.39 0.61
N THR A 127 -9.47 0.93 0.70
CA THR A 127 -10.58 1.88 0.49
C THR A 127 -11.10 1.85 -0.94
N VAL A 128 -10.23 1.64 -1.93
CA VAL A 128 -10.64 1.48 -3.34
C VAL A 128 -11.35 0.15 -3.55
N GLU A 129 -10.93 -0.94 -2.90
CA GLU A 129 -11.65 -2.22 -2.92
C GLU A 129 -13.08 -2.05 -2.41
N ASN A 130 -13.23 -1.43 -1.23
CA ASN A 130 -14.53 -1.19 -0.61
C ASN A 130 -15.45 -0.32 -1.48
N LEU A 131 -14.90 0.57 -2.31
CA LEU A 131 -15.67 1.35 -3.28
C LEU A 131 -16.48 0.47 -4.24
N PHE A 132 -15.91 -0.65 -4.65
CA PHE A 132 -16.56 -1.58 -5.58
C PHE A 132 -17.36 -2.66 -4.86
N ALA A 133 -16.89 -3.15 -3.71
CA ALA A 133 -17.57 -4.19 -2.94
C ALA A 133 -18.86 -3.66 -2.28
N SER A 134 -18.78 -2.53 -1.57
CA SER A 134 -19.88 -1.98 -0.76
C SER A 134 -20.22 -0.50 -1.05
N GLY A 135 -19.63 0.09 -2.09
CA GLY A 135 -19.86 1.49 -2.43
C GLY A 135 -20.77 1.68 -3.65
N ILE A 136 -20.17 1.96 -4.81
CA ILE A 136 -20.92 2.40 -6.00
C ILE A 136 -21.94 1.36 -6.49
N ILE A 137 -21.58 0.08 -6.53
CA ILE A 137 -22.44 -0.98 -7.10
C ILE A 137 -23.61 -1.27 -6.16
N SER A 138 -23.35 -1.31 -4.85
CA SER A 138 -24.39 -1.47 -3.83
C SER A 138 -25.36 -0.29 -3.84
N MET A 139 -24.84 0.94 -3.86
CA MET A 139 -25.65 2.15 -3.96
C MET A 139 -26.56 2.15 -5.20
N PHE A 140 -26.03 1.74 -6.35
CA PHE A 140 -26.82 1.61 -7.56
C PHE A 140 -27.93 0.56 -7.43
N ALA A 141 -27.60 -0.62 -6.85
CA ALA A 141 -28.58 -1.68 -6.59
C ALA A 141 -29.67 -1.23 -5.63
N ASP A 142 -29.33 -0.51 -4.56
CA ASP A 142 -30.26 0.00 -3.56
C ASP A 142 -31.19 1.07 -4.15
N VAL A 143 -30.68 1.98 -4.97
CA VAL A 143 -31.49 2.95 -5.69
C VAL A 143 -32.45 2.25 -6.65
N CYS A 144 -31.97 1.27 -7.42
CA CYS A 144 -32.82 0.48 -8.31
C CYS A 144 -33.92 -0.27 -7.54
N LYS A 145 -33.57 -0.85 -6.38
CA LYS A 145 -34.53 -1.54 -5.50
C LYS A 145 -35.62 -0.62 -5.00
N ILE A 146 -35.28 0.58 -4.50
CA ILE A 146 -36.23 1.59 -4.03
C ILE A 146 -37.18 1.99 -5.17
N ILE A 147 -36.65 2.32 -6.36
CA ILE A 147 -37.44 2.71 -7.52
C ILE A 147 -38.38 1.58 -7.93
N SER A 148 -37.88 0.35 -8.02
CA SER A 148 -38.67 -0.82 -8.40
C SER A 148 -39.80 -1.10 -7.42
N ILE A 149 -39.57 -0.98 -6.12
CA ILE A 149 -40.58 -1.15 -5.07
C ILE A 149 -41.66 -0.05 -5.21
N LEU A 150 -41.26 1.22 -5.40
CA LEU A 150 -42.22 2.32 -5.61
C LEU A 150 -43.11 2.09 -6.84
N VAL A 151 -42.54 1.59 -7.93
CA VAL A 151 -43.30 1.24 -9.14
C VAL A 151 -44.31 0.12 -8.85
N VAL A 152 -43.89 -0.93 -8.14
CA VAL A 152 -44.82 -2.02 -7.77
C VAL A 152 -45.92 -1.54 -6.86
N ILE A 153 -45.64 -0.72 -5.85
CA ILE A 153 -46.65 -0.17 -4.94
C ILE A 153 -47.59 0.78 -5.71
N TRP A 154 -47.10 1.54 -6.69
CA TRP A 154 -47.92 2.41 -7.53
C TRP A 154 -49.04 1.65 -8.27
N PHE A 155 -48.71 0.47 -8.80
CA PHE A 155 -49.69 -0.40 -9.46
C PHE A 155 -50.63 -1.07 -8.46
N GLN A 156 -50.24 -1.27 -7.22
CA GLN A 156 -51.08 -1.86 -6.17
C GLN A 156 -51.98 -0.80 -5.51
N ASN A 157 -51.40 0.35 -5.15
CA ASN A 157 -52.11 1.42 -4.42
C ASN A 157 -51.45 2.79 -4.63
N ARG A 158 -52.07 3.63 -5.46
CA ARG A 158 -51.59 4.98 -5.82
C ARG A 158 -51.47 5.91 -4.61
N GLY A 159 -52.47 5.86 -3.69
CA GLY A 159 -52.47 6.71 -2.51
C GLY A 159 -51.28 6.48 -1.60
N LEU A 160 -50.95 5.21 -1.42
CA LEU A 160 -49.82 4.81 -0.57
C LEU A 160 -48.45 5.18 -1.17
N THR A 161 -48.33 5.09 -2.49
CA THR A 161 -47.14 5.55 -3.19
C THR A 161 -46.90 7.03 -2.99
N LEU A 162 -47.97 7.87 -3.01
CA LEU A 162 -47.85 9.31 -2.74
C LEU A 162 -47.37 9.57 -1.32
N VAL A 163 -47.90 8.84 -0.32
CA VAL A 163 -47.42 8.94 1.07
C VAL A 163 -45.94 8.59 1.19
N LEU A 164 -45.52 7.49 0.56
CA LEU A 164 -44.12 7.09 0.54
C LEU A 164 -43.23 8.09 -0.19
N LEU A 165 -43.70 8.68 -1.28
CA LEU A 165 -42.96 9.66 -2.06
C LEU A 165 -42.72 10.97 -1.29
N VAL A 166 -43.59 11.32 -0.35
CA VAL A 166 -43.39 12.44 0.59
C VAL A 166 -42.51 12.05 1.76
N LEU A 167 -42.63 10.81 2.24
CA LEU A 167 -41.85 10.32 3.40
C LEU A 167 -40.38 10.08 3.04
N LEU A 168 -40.06 9.55 1.87
CA LEU A 168 -38.71 9.21 1.44
C LEU A 168 -37.73 10.42 1.47
N PRO A 169 -38.08 11.62 0.95
CA PRO A 169 -37.22 12.79 1.08
C PRO A 169 -36.96 13.18 2.54
N PHE A 170 -37.99 13.06 3.40
CA PHE A 170 -37.83 13.31 4.83
C PHE A 170 -36.89 12.30 5.49
N LEU A 171 -37.04 11.01 5.20
CA LEU A 171 -36.15 9.96 5.67
C LEU A 171 -34.70 10.18 5.20
N PHE A 172 -34.56 10.50 3.91
CA PHE A 172 -33.23 10.78 3.34
C PHE A 172 -32.58 12.01 4.02
N TRP A 173 -33.33 13.08 4.23
CA TRP A 173 -32.85 14.27 4.94
C TRP A 173 -32.45 13.94 6.39
N PHE A 174 -33.30 13.21 7.12
CA PHE A 174 -33.03 12.79 8.50
C PHE A 174 -31.78 11.92 8.57
N THR A 175 -31.71 10.87 7.76
CA THR A 175 -30.54 9.97 7.65
C THR A 175 -29.28 10.77 7.35
N ARG A 176 -29.34 11.67 6.37
CA ARG A 176 -28.21 12.52 5.99
C ARG A 176 -27.76 13.45 7.12
N HIS A 177 -28.70 13.99 7.87
CA HIS A 177 -28.39 14.87 9.02
C HIS A 177 -27.68 14.11 10.14
N VAL A 178 -28.20 12.96 10.52
CA VAL A 178 -27.58 12.13 11.59
C VAL A 178 -26.20 11.63 11.16
N GLN A 179 -26.07 11.12 9.95
CA GLN A 179 -24.81 10.61 9.41
C GLN A 179 -23.73 11.67 9.30
N LYS A 180 -24.07 12.91 8.95
CA LYS A 180 -23.10 14.02 8.90
C LYS A 180 -22.47 14.25 10.28
N ASN A 181 -23.29 14.23 11.33
CA ASN A 181 -22.84 14.43 12.71
C ASN A 181 -22.06 13.22 13.23
N MET A 182 -22.51 12.02 12.91
CA MET A 182 -21.83 10.76 13.22
C MET A 182 -20.45 10.69 12.54
N LEU A 183 -20.34 11.09 11.28
CA LEU A 183 -19.06 11.16 10.55
C LEU A 183 -18.07 12.12 11.23
N ALA A 184 -18.54 13.30 11.66
CA ALA A 184 -17.70 14.26 12.37
C ALA A 184 -17.16 13.66 13.67
N ALA A 185 -18.02 12.98 14.44
CA ALA A 185 -17.63 12.29 15.67
C ALA A 185 -16.65 11.13 15.40
N GLN A 186 -16.85 10.36 14.33
CA GLN A 186 -15.93 9.29 13.93
C GLN A 186 -14.55 9.82 13.53
N ILE A 187 -14.48 10.96 12.84
CA ILE A 187 -13.20 11.60 12.48
C ILE A 187 -12.47 12.06 13.75
N GLU A 188 -13.19 12.65 14.71
CA GLU A 188 -12.63 13.05 15.99
C GLU A 188 -12.12 11.83 16.77
N ASN A 189 -12.90 10.75 16.81
CA ASN A 189 -12.49 9.49 17.44
C ASN A 189 -11.22 8.91 16.80
N ARG A 190 -11.15 8.84 15.47
CA ARG A 190 -9.94 8.34 14.76
C ARG A 190 -8.69 9.16 15.11
N LYS A 191 -8.82 10.49 15.21
CA LYS A 191 -7.71 11.37 15.62
C LYS A 191 -7.28 11.09 17.06
N ALA A 192 -8.22 10.93 17.98
CA ALA A 192 -7.94 10.66 19.38
C ALA A 192 -7.30 9.28 19.58
N VAL A 193 -7.86 8.23 18.95
CA VAL A 193 -7.27 6.88 18.93
C VAL A 193 -5.86 6.90 18.31
N GLY A 194 -5.65 7.68 17.23
CA GLY A 194 -4.34 7.83 16.60
C GLY A 194 -3.30 8.42 17.55
N ARG A 195 -3.67 9.45 18.36
CA ARG A 195 -2.78 10.00 19.39
C ARG A 195 -2.45 8.99 20.48
N ALA A 196 -3.45 8.29 21.00
CA ALA A 196 -3.24 7.25 22.02
C ALA A 196 -2.36 6.11 21.50
N SER A 197 -2.64 5.61 20.28
CA SER A 197 -1.87 4.54 19.66
C SER A 197 -0.43 4.96 19.31
N GLY A 198 -0.20 6.22 18.94
CA GLY A 198 1.15 6.75 18.66
C GLY A 198 1.99 6.91 19.94
N HIS A 199 1.36 7.19 21.09
CA HIS A 199 2.05 7.37 22.35
C HIS A 199 2.71 6.08 22.87
N VAL A 200 2.12 4.92 22.61
CA VAL A 200 2.66 3.62 23.08
C VAL A 200 4.02 3.27 22.45
N PRO A 201 4.21 3.28 21.12
CA PRO A 201 5.51 3.06 20.52
C PRO A 201 6.57 4.11 20.93
N GLU A 202 6.17 5.38 21.07
CA GLU A 202 7.05 6.45 21.55
C GLU A 202 7.54 6.15 22.98
N THR A 203 6.63 5.74 23.87
CA THR A 203 6.96 5.35 25.25
C THR A 203 7.90 4.14 25.27
N LEU A 204 7.62 3.10 24.49
CA LEU A 204 8.47 1.91 24.40
C LEU A 204 9.87 2.23 23.86
N HIS A 205 9.96 3.06 22.85
CA HIS A 205 11.25 3.47 22.28
C HIS A 205 12.09 4.24 23.30
N ASN A 206 11.47 5.08 24.11
CA ASN A 206 12.13 5.93 25.09
C ASN A 206 12.13 5.36 26.51
N ILE A 207 11.75 4.09 26.73
CA ILE A 207 11.54 3.50 28.05
C ILE A 207 12.74 3.67 28.99
N ARG A 208 13.96 3.49 28.47
CA ARG A 208 15.20 3.68 29.24
C ARG A 208 15.34 5.13 29.74
N THR A 209 15.08 6.10 28.88
CA THR A 209 15.14 7.53 29.23
C THR A 209 14.07 7.89 30.26
N ILE A 210 12.87 7.36 30.11
CA ILE A 210 11.75 7.57 31.03
C ILE A 210 12.14 7.07 32.44
N HIS A 211 12.67 5.85 32.55
CA HIS A 211 13.14 5.28 33.81
C HIS A 211 14.34 6.04 34.38
N CYS A 212 15.32 6.42 33.56
CA CYS A 212 16.48 7.19 34.02
C CYS A 212 16.11 8.57 34.58
N LEU A 213 15.03 9.16 34.08
CA LEU A 213 14.57 10.50 34.49
C LEU A 213 13.38 10.46 35.45
N ALA A 214 12.93 9.28 35.91
CA ALA A 214 11.77 9.07 36.77
C ALA A 214 10.52 9.83 36.29
N LYS A 215 10.18 9.62 34.98
CA LYS A 215 9.05 10.29 34.31
C LYS A 215 7.87 9.35 34.00
N GLU A 216 7.79 8.22 34.68
CA GLU A 216 6.73 7.22 34.50
C GLU A 216 5.35 7.82 34.74
N ALA A 217 5.15 8.51 35.86
CA ALA A 217 3.88 9.14 36.20
C ALA A 217 3.43 10.20 35.17
N TYR A 218 4.37 10.95 34.57
CA TYR A 218 4.06 11.90 33.51
C TYR A 218 3.57 11.20 32.25
N MET A 219 4.18 10.06 31.89
CA MET A 219 3.78 9.30 30.70
C MET A 219 2.42 8.64 30.89
N GLU A 220 2.14 8.13 32.10
CA GLU A 220 0.85 7.56 32.48
C GLU A 220 -0.28 8.60 32.39
N GLU A 221 -0.11 9.77 33.04
CA GLU A 221 -1.09 10.88 33.02
C GLU A 221 -1.37 11.35 31.58
N ARG A 222 -0.32 11.44 30.75
CA ARG A 222 -0.46 11.85 29.38
C ARG A 222 -1.23 10.81 28.54
N TYR A 223 -0.98 9.54 28.76
CA TYR A 223 -1.70 8.45 28.11
C TYR A 223 -3.18 8.42 28.53
N ASP A 224 -3.46 8.58 29.82
CA ASP A 224 -4.83 8.68 30.34
C ASP A 224 -5.61 9.84 29.72
N THR A 225 -4.94 10.98 29.50
CA THR A 225 -5.55 12.12 28.80
C THR A 225 -5.97 11.73 27.38
N TYR A 226 -5.10 11.05 26.63
CA TYR A 226 -5.41 10.61 25.25
C TYR A 226 -6.51 9.55 25.20
N ILE A 227 -6.53 8.61 26.15
CA ILE A 227 -7.62 7.64 26.28
C ILE A 227 -8.93 8.33 26.63
N GLY A 228 -8.91 9.30 27.55
CA GLY A 228 -10.08 10.10 27.92
C GLY A 228 -10.68 10.85 26.73
N GLU A 229 -9.84 11.47 25.88
CA GLU A 229 -10.29 12.11 24.64
C GLU A 229 -10.90 11.11 23.67
N SER A 230 -10.28 9.92 23.52
CA SER A 230 -10.79 8.84 22.67
C SER A 230 -12.13 8.32 23.16
N TYR A 231 -12.27 8.12 24.48
CA TYR A 231 -13.52 7.68 25.10
C TYR A 231 -14.65 8.68 24.85
N ALA A 232 -14.41 9.98 25.08
CA ALA A 232 -15.41 11.03 24.87
C ALA A 232 -15.85 11.14 23.40
N ALA A 233 -14.92 10.96 22.46
CA ALA A 233 -15.25 10.95 21.03
C ALA A 233 -16.03 9.69 20.63
N MET A 234 -15.69 8.53 21.19
CA MET A 234 -16.41 7.27 20.99
C MET A 234 -17.84 7.35 21.55
N GLU A 235 -18.02 7.92 22.73
CA GLU A 235 -19.33 8.11 23.37
C GLU A 235 -20.27 8.93 22.47
N ARG A 236 -19.78 10.01 21.85
CA ARG A 236 -20.55 10.79 20.89
C ARG A 236 -20.94 9.97 19.64
N THR A 237 -20.03 9.16 19.11
CA THR A 237 -20.31 8.28 17.97
C THR A 237 -21.40 7.28 18.32
N ASN A 238 -21.26 6.61 19.48
CA ASN A 238 -22.21 5.63 19.97
C ASN A 238 -23.59 6.23 20.27
N PHE A 239 -23.66 7.48 20.74
CA PHE A 239 -24.90 8.19 20.94
C PHE A 239 -25.70 8.36 19.64
N TYR A 240 -25.03 8.81 18.56
CA TYR A 240 -25.71 8.95 17.26
C TYR A 240 -26.17 7.60 16.73
N ASP A 241 -25.36 6.55 16.86
CA ASP A 241 -25.71 5.20 16.43
C ASP A 241 -26.88 4.62 17.25
N ALA A 242 -26.84 4.80 18.57
CA ALA A 242 -27.90 4.37 19.47
C ALA A 242 -29.26 5.09 19.24
N VAL A 243 -29.23 6.32 18.78
CA VAL A 243 -30.47 7.08 18.46
C VAL A 243 -30.99 6.78 17.05
N TYR A 244 -30.09 6.57 16.09
CA TYR A 244 -30.45 6.42 14.69
C TYR A 244 -31.34 5.20 14.43
N SER A 245 -30.91 4.01 14.83
CA SER A 245 -31.61 2.76 14.57
C SER A 245 -33.04 2.70 15.18
N PRO A 246 -33.28 3.06 16.45
CA PRO A 246 -34.62 3.12 17.02
C PRO A 246 -35.55 4.13 16.32
N VAL A 247 -35.02 5.29 15.90
CA VAL A 247 -35.85 6.28 15.18
C VAL A 247 -36.31 5.73 13.84
N ILE A 248 -35.45 5.05 13.09
CA ILE A 248 -35.81 4.38 11.83
C ILE A 248 -36.88 3.30 12.07
N LEU A 249 -36.72 2.48 13.13
CA LEU A 249 -37.71 1.46 13.50
C LEU A 249 -39.07 2.08 13.87
N ILE A 250 -39.08 3.17 14.64
CA ILE A 250 -40.30 3.88 15.01
C ILE A 250 -40.98 4.46 13.74
N LEU A 251 -40.23 5.08 12.86
CA LEU A 251 -40.75 5.61 11.60
C LEU A 251 -41.36 4.49 10.74
N ASN A 252 -40.67 3.35 10.61
CA ASN A 252 -41.22 2.18 9.92
C ASN A 252 -42.54 1.72 10.58
N ALA A 253 -42.56 1.58 11.90
CA ALA A 253 -43.78 1.18 12.63
C ALA A 253 -44.93 2.17 12.48
N VAL A 254 -44.65 3.48 12.48
CA VAL A 254 -45.65 4.53 12.25
C VAL A 254 -46.26 4.42 10.82
N VAL A 255 -45.40 4.21 9.80
CA VAL A 255 -45.88 4.04 8.42
C VAL A 255 -46.75 2.81 8.29
N VAL A 256 -46.31 1.69 8.88
CA VAL A 256 -47.10 0.44 8.91
C VAL A 256 -48.43 0.65 9.64
N ALA A 257 -48.45 1.33 10.78
CA ALA A 257 -49.68 1.65 11.50
C ALA A 257 -50.62 2.54 10.68
N VAL A 258 -50.11 3.56 9.98
CA VAL A 258 -50.90 4.43 9.08
C VAL A 258 -51.50 3.59 7.95
N VAL A 259 -50.74 2.68 7.33
CA VAL A 259 -51.22 1.76 6.29
C VAL A 259 -52.38 0.90 6.82
N MET A 260 -52.20 0.31 8.02
CA MET A 260 -53.24 -0.52 8.65
C MET A 260 -54.51 0.29 8.96
N LEU A 261 -54.39 1.48 9.52
CA LEU A 261 -55.51 2.35 9.84
C LEU A 261 -56.27 2.81 8.58
N LEU A 262 -55.57 3.17 7.51
CA LEU A 262 -56.16 3.57 6.23
C LEU A 262 -56.86 2.37 5.57
N SER A 263 -56.31 1.18 5.65
CA SER A 263 -56.86 -0.06 5.12
C SER A 263 -58.13 -0.50 5.87
N ALA A 264 -58.20 -0.23 7.18
CA ALA A 264 -59.34 -0.58 8.05
C ALA A 264 -60.43 0.51 8.10
N SER A 265 -60.21 1.67 7.44
CA SER A 265 -61.13 2.79 7.46
C SER A 265 -62.47 2.44 6.79
N GLY A 266 -63.59 2.63 7.49
CA GLY A 266 -64.95 2.44 6.96
C GLY A 266 -65.44 3.55 6.01
N ASN A 267 -64.62 4.57 5.71
CA ASN A 267 -65.01 5.69 4.88
C ASN A 267 -64.82 5.38 3.39
N HIS A 268 -65.90 5.45 2.59
CA HIS A 268 -65.88 5.11 1.16
C HIS A 268 -64.83 5.87 0.35
N THR A 269 -64.61 7.15 0.65
CA THR A 269 -63.61 7.96 -0.05
C THR A 269 -62.17 7.53 0.26
N VAL A 270 -61.90 7.12 1.50
CA VAL A 270 -60.63 6.58 1.93
C VAL A 270 -60.39 5.18 1.35
N LEU A 271 -61.43 4.32 1.36
CA LEU A 271 -61.37 2.99 0.78
C LEU A 271 -61.15 2.99 -0.74
N THR A 272 -61.68 3.95 -1.50
CA THR A 272 -61.41 4.05 -2.94
C THR A 272 -59.99 4.46 -3.27
N PHE A 273 -59.34 5.20 -2.37
CA PHE A 273 -57.96 5.71 -2.58
C PHE A 273 -56.89 4.88 -1.88
N PHE A 274 -57.19 4.31 -0.72
CA PHE A 274 -56.26 3.53 0.11
C PHE A 274 -56.75 2.09 0.40
N GLY A 275 -57.95 1.73 -0.05
CA GLY A 275 -58.53 0.40 0.18
C GLY A 275 -57.69 -0.68 -0.51
N MET A 276 -57.35 -1.69 0.24
CA MET A 276 -56.57 -2.83 -0.24
C MET A 276 -57.08 -4.10 0.41
N SER A 277 -56.83 -5.24 -0.24
CA SER A 277 -57.07 -6.55 0.36
C SER A 277 -56.09 -6.82 1.52
N ALA A 278 -56.45 -7.77 2.38
CA ALA A 278 -55.56 -8.20 3.47
C ALA A 278 -54.17 -8.64 2.97
N GLY A 279 -54.15 -9.38 1.86
CA GLY A 279 -52.92 -9.81 1.23
C GLY A 279 -52.10 -8.65 0.66
N THR A 280 -52.77 -7.70 -0.05
CA THR A 280 -52.07 -6.51 -0.54
C THR A 280 -51.51 -5.66 0.59
N ALA A 281 -52.21 -5.53 1.73
CA ALA A 281 -51.70 -4.80 2.89
C ALA A 281 -50.40 -5.45 3.44
N VAL A 282 -50.36 -6.78 3.55
CA VAL A 282 -49.14 -7.50 3.98
C VAL A 282 -47.98 -7.34 2.99
N ALA A 283 -48.26 -7.39 1.68
CA ALA A 283 -47.24 -7.16 0.66
C ALA A 283 -46.64 -5.74 0.77
N VAL A 284 -47.52 -4.73 0.92
CA VAL A 284 -47.08 -3.33 1.06
C VAL A 284 -46.25 -3.12 2.33
N ILE A 285 -46.66 -3.69 3.45
CA ILE A 285 -45.88 -3.65 4.70
C ILE A 285 -44.47 -4.24 4.50
N ASN A 286 -44.41 -5.37 3.80
CA ASN A 286 -43.14 -6.01 3.48
C ASN A 286 -42.28 -5.12 2.57
N TYR A 287 -42.85 -4.51 1.54
CA TYR A 287 -42.10 -3.57 0.67
C TYR A 287 -41.65 -2.32 1.41
N ILE A 288 -42.45 -1.77 2.31
CA ILE A 288 -42.06 -0.62 3.12
C ILE A 288 -40.84 -1.00 3.94
N SER A 289 -40.86 -2.12 4.64
CA SER A 289 -39.71 -2.60 5.42
C SER A 289 -38.46 -2.82 4.55
N GLN A 290 -38.65 -3.27 3.31
CA GLN A 290 -37.54 -3.43 2.36
C GLN A 290 -36.98 -2.09 1.81
N ILE A 291 -37.69 -0.98 1.89
CA ILE A 291 -37.20 0.36 1.50
C ILE A 291 -36.31 0.96 2.58
N PHE A 292 -36.60 0.71 3.86
CA PHE A 292 -35.87 1.32 4.96
C PHE A 292 -34.40 0.85 5.00
N SER A 293 -34.11 -0.43 4.74
CA SER A 293 -32.76 -0.97 4.73
C SER A 293 -31.84 -0.29 3.69
N PRO A 294 -32.23 -0.13 2.39
CA PRO A 294 -31.46 0.67 1.44
C PRO A 294 -31.27 2.14 1.83
N VAL A 295 -32.27 2.77 2.44
CA VAL A 295 -32.12 4.17 2.88
C VAL A 295 -31.07 4.29 4.00
N GLU A 296 -30.99 3.29 4.86
CA GLU A 296 -29.97 3.20 5.90
C GLU A 296 -28.57 2.97 5.31
N SER A 297 -28.41 2.04 4.37
CA SER A 297 -27.12 1.71 3.75
C SER A 297 -26.54 2.84 2.89
N LEU A 298 -27.39 3.58 2.17
CA LEU A 298 -26.97 4.68 1.29
C LEU A 298 -26.05 5.69 1.97
N GLY A 299 -26.23 5.93 3.24
CA GLY A 299 -25.37 6.85 3.96
C GLY A 299 -23.98 6.32 4.25
N MET A 300 -23.84 5.06 4.60
CA MET A 300 -22.54 4.40 4.79
C MET A 300 -21.81 4.26 3.45
N GLU A 301 -22.56 3.99 2.38
CA GLU A 301 -22.02 3.90 1.02
C GLU A 301 -21.45 5.23 0.54
N ILE A 302 -22.11 6.36 0.81
CA ILE A 302 -21.58 7.69 0.52
C ILE A 302 -20.26 7.94 1.26
N GLN A 303 -20.16 7.51 2.53
CA GLN A 303 -18.91 7.63 3.29
C GLN A 303 -17.81 6.77 2.70
N THR A 304 -18.10 5.54 2.30
CA THR A 304 -17.18 4.64 1.61
C THR A 304 -16.66 5.27 0.32
N ILE A 305 -17.56 5.85 -0.49
CA ILE A 305 -17.19 6.56 -1.71
C ILE A 305 -16.27 7.75 -1.43
N GLN A 306 -16.56 8.56 -0.41
CA GLN A 306 -15.72 9.71 -0.03
C GLN A 306 -14.32 9.26 0.43
N SER A 307 -14.26 8.20 1.24
CA SER A 307 -12.99 7.64 1.70
C SER A 307 -12.15 7.10 0.53
N ALA A 308 -12.80 6.43 -0.41
CA ALA A 308 -12.14 5.90 -1.60
C ALA A 308 -11.63 7.00 -2.54
N ILE A 309 -12.39 8.08 -2.73
CA ILE A 309 -11.93 9.24 -3.53
C ILE A 309 -10.65 9.83 -2.92
N ALA A 310 -10.59 9.96 -1.59
CA ALA A 310 -9.38 10.43 -0.91
C ALA A 310 -8.21 9.44 -1.08
N GLY A 311 -8.45 8.13 -0.99
CA GLY A 311 -7.45 7.09 -1.25
C GLY A 311 -6.94 7.12 -2.69
N ILE A 312 -7.85 7.24 -3.67
CA ILE A 312 -7.50 7.38 -5.09
C ILE A 312 -6.61 8.60 -5.33
N HIS A 313 -6.89 9.72 -4.67
CA HIS A 313 -6.07 10.93 -4.80
C HIS A 313 -4.64 10.68 -4.31
N ARG A 314 -4.47 10.11 -3.11
CA ARG A 314 -3.13 9.78 -2.56
C ARG A 314 -2.37 8.74 -3.39
N ILE A 315 -3.06 7.75 -3.97
CA ILE A 315 -2.45 6.78 -4.90
C ILE A 315 -2.01 7.48 -6.19
N ASN A 316 -2.83 8.40 -6.73
CA ASN A 316 -2.46 9.15 -7.95
C ASN A 316 -1.27 10.10 -7.69
N GLU A 317 -1.17 10.72 -6.51
CA GLU A 317 0.03 11.48 -6.10
C GLU A 317 1.28 10.59 -6.11
N PHE A 318 1.16 9.35 -5.64
CA PHE A 318 2.26 8.40 -5.69
C PHE A 318 2.64 8.03 -7.13
N PHE A 319 1.67 7.81 -8.01
CA PHE A 319 1.94 7.55 -9.43
C PHE A 319 2.58 8.74 -10.15
N ALA A 320 2.37 9.96 -9.68
CA ALA A 320 2.96 11.18 -10.23
C ALA A 320 4.42 11.42 -9.79
N LEU A 321 4.95 10.63 -8.82
CA LEU A 321 6.35 10.76 -8.40
C LEU A 321 7.31 10.44 -9.55
N GLU A 322 8.47 11.10 -9.54
CA GLU A 322 9.50 10.95 -10.58
C GLU A 322 10.06 9.53 -10.63
N GLU A 323 10.12 8.98 -11.84
CA GLU A 323 10.73 7.70 -12.15
C GLU A 323 12.17 7.92 -12.63
N LYS A 324 13.02 6.91 -12.42
CA LYS A 324 14.34 6.84 -13.05
C LYS A 324 14.17 6.96 -14.56
N GLN A 325 14.94 7.83 -15.20
CA GLN A 325 14.97 7.92 -16.65
C GLN A 325 15.60 6.64 -17.19
N ILE A 326 14.79 5.76 -17.77
CA ILE A 326 15.33 4.65 -18.56
C ILE A 326 15.82 5.26 -19.85
N VAL A 327 17.13 5.37 -20.01
CA VAL A 327 17.75 5.75 -21.29
C VAL A 327 17.38 4.65 -22.30
N GLU A 328 16.31 4.92 -23.08
CA GLU A 328 15.86 3.99 -24.13
C GLU A 328 16.90 3.95 -25.27
N LYS A 329 17.32 2.75 -25.58
CA LYS A 329 17.76 2.16 -26.86
C LYS A 329 18.66 2.90 -27.86
N ASP A 330 18.83 4.23 -27.83
CA ASP A 330 19.73 4.88 -28.79
C ASP A 330 21.23 4.76 -28.42
N SER A 331 21.51 4.15 -27.27
CA SER A 331 22.88 3.83 -26.83
C SER A 331 23.31 2.38 -27.14
N GLU A 332 22.48 1.57 -27.82
CA GLU A 332 22.89 0.22 -28.23
C GLU A 332 24.14 0.25 -29.14
N THR A 333 24.25 1.22 -30.01
CA THR A 333 25.44 1.40 -30.87
C THR A 333 26.69 1.79 -30.09
N VAL A 334 26.56 2.63 -29.06
CA VAL A 334 27.70 3.05 -28.22
C VAL A 334 28.04 1.98 -27.18
N ALA A 335 27.04 1.21 -26.72
CA ALA A 335 27.23 0.12 -25.76
C ALA A 335 27.87 -1.12 -26.43
N GLU A 336 27.50 -1.46 -27.68
CA GLU A 336 28.10 -2.56 -28.44
C GLU A 336 29.57 -2.28 -28.79
N GLU A 337 29.91 -1.06 -29.16
CA GLU A 337 31.32 -0.65 -29.40
C GLU A 337 32.17 -0.73 -28.11
N CYS A 338 31.62 -0.41 -26.91
CA CYS A 338 32.33 -0.56 -25.65
C CYS A 338 32.40 -2.00 -25.15
N VAL A 339 31.37 -2.81 -25.37
CA VAL A 339 31.38 -4.23 -24.98
C VAL A 339 32.32 -5.06 -25.87
N GLU A 340 32.42 -4.77 -27.18
CA GLU A 340 33.45 -5.39 -28.04
C GLU A 340 34.87 -4.99 -27.62
N GLN A 341 35.09 -3.76 -27.13
CA GLN A 341 36.38 -3.36 -26.56
C GLN A 341 36.70 -4.02 -25.21
N MET A 342 35.70 -4.43 -24.42
CA MET A 342 35.88 -5.18 -23.17
C MET A 342 36.00 -6.70 -23.37
N ALA A 343 35.41 -7.28 -24.43
CA ALA A 343 35.47 -8.71 -24.72
C ALA A 343 36.67 -9.12 -25.55
N GLY A 344 37.34 -8.17 -26.23
CA GLY A 344 38.57 -8.38 -26.97
C GLY A 344 39.75 -8.46 -26.02
N GLY A 345 40.17 -9.72 -25.72
CA GLY A 345 41.25 -10.05 -24.82
C GLY A 345 42.53 -9.25 -25.01
N HIS A 346 43.29 -9.15 -23.92
CA HIS A 346 44.70 -8.83 -23.82
C HIS A 346 45.42 -8.48 -25.12
N SER A 347 45.27 -7.27 -25.59
CA SER A 347 46.19 -6.63 -26.52
C SER A 347 46.93 -5.56 -25.78
N GLU A 348 48.22 -5.79 -25.61
CA GLU A 348 49.18 -4.81 -25.11
C GLU A 348 49.20 -3.57 -26.01
N ASN A 349 48.27 -2.66 -25.77
CA ASN A 349 48.47 -1.27 -26.14
C ASN A 349 47.85 -0.41 -25.01
N LYS A 350 48.73 0.06 -24.12
CA LYS A 350 48.46 1.08 -23.12
C LYS A 350 47.85 2.31 -23.80
N THR A 351 46.52 2.41 -23.88
CA THR A 351 45.87 3.70 -23.89
C THR A 351 45.92 4.24 -22.47
N ALA A 352 47.09 4.74 -22.10
CA ALA A 352 47.28 5.57 -20.93
C ALA A 352 46.37 6.78 -21.07
N ASP A 353 45.45 6.95 -20.10
CA ASP A 353 44.85 8.22 -19.68
C ASP A 353 43.32 8.31 -19.58
N VAL A 354 42.56 7.22 -19.68
CA VAL A 354 41.12 7.32 -19.35
C VAL A 354 40.94 6.92 -17.87
N PRO A 355 40.49 7.85 -17.00
CA PRO A 355 40.24 7.52 -15.60
C PRO A 355 39.07 6.54 -15.48
N PHE A 356 39.13 5.62 -14.49
CA PHE A 356 38.02 4.74 -14.15
C PHE A 356 36.80 5.55 -13.69
N VAL A 357 37.04 6.54 -12.81
CA VAL A 357 36.02 7.47 -12.32
C VAL A 357 36.46 8.90 -12.58
N GLU A 358 35.56 9.73 -13.10
CA GLU A 358 35.82 11.14 -13.30
C GLU A 358 34.60 12.00 -12.90
N PHE A 359 34.83 12.95 -12.00
CA PHE A 359 33.90 14.04 -11.70
C PHE A 359 34.41 15.27 -12.43
N ARG A 360 33.61 15.85 -13.31
CA ARG A 360 33.93 17.04 -14.09
C ARG A 360 33.03 18.17 -13.67
N ASP A 361 33.58 19.13 -12.95
CA ASP A 361 32.91 20.37 -12.55
C ASP A 361 31.54 20.13 -11.86
N VAL A 362 31.48 19.12 -11.00
CA VAL A 362 30.23 18.60 -10.43
C VAL A 362 29.73 19.50 -9.33
N THR A 363 28.52 20.03 -9.52
CA THR A 363 27.76 20.77 -8.51
C THR A 363 26.50 19.96 -8.14
N PHE A 364 26.31 19.74 -6.83
CA PHE A 364 25.16 19.00 -6.32
C PHE A 364 24.76 19.49 -4.93
N GLY A 365 23.46 19.53 -4.68
CA GLY A 365 22.86 19.82 -3.37
C GLY A 365 21.57 19.07 -3.14
N TYR A 366 21.23 18.87 -1.88
CA TYR A 366 19.93 18.39 -1.45
C TYR A 366 19.02 19.59 -1.24
N ASP A 367 17.90 19.64 -1.95
CA ASP A 367 16.97 20.77 -1.97
C ASP A 367 17.69 22.10 -2.29
N GLU A 368 17.70 23.08 -1.37
CA GLU A 368 18.34 24.40 -1.55
C GLU A 368 19.80 24.44 -1.03
N HIS A 369 20.31 23.35 -0.44
CA HIS A 369 21.66 23.32 0.16
C HIS A 369 22.67 22.68 -0.78
N VAL A 370 23.58 23.46 -1.33
CA VAL A 370 24.72 22.99 -2.12
C VAL A 370 25.69 22.24 -1.19
N VAL A 371 26.02 21.00 -1.54
CA VAL A 371 26.92 20.11 -0.80
C VAL A 371 28.25 19.93 -1.54
N LEU A 372 28.19 19.81 -2.85
CA LEU A 372 29.37 19.75 -3.72
C LEU A 372 29.33 20.95 -4.64
N ASP A 373 30.42 21.70 -4.69
CA ASP A 373 30.55 22.92 -5.49
C ASP A 373 31.76 22.79 -6.42
N HIS A 374 31.53 22.72 -7.73
CA HIS A 374 32.55 22.58 -8.78
C HIS A 374 33.60 21.49 -8.52
N LEU A 375 33.17 20.32 -8.00
CA LEU A 375 34.07 19.22 -7.66
C LEU A 375 34.70 18.60 -8.92
N ASN A 376 36.04 18.53 -8.90
CA ASN A 376 36.81 17.79 -9.90
C ASN A 376 37.62 16.67 -9.21
N LEU A 377 37.37 15.43 -9.63
CA LEU A 377 37.99 14.25 -9.05
C LEU A 377 38.26 13.22 -10.14
N LYS A 378 39.46 12.62 -10.13
CA LYS A 378 39.82 11.51 -11.02
C LYS A 378 40.39 10.36 -10.20
N VAL A 379 39.94 9.13 -10.50
CA VAL A 379 40.45 7.89 -9.93
C VAL A 379 40.79 6.97 -11.09
N MET A 380 42.03 6.47 -11.10
CA MET A 380 42.51 5.59 -12.14
C MET A 380 42.13 4.14 -11.87
N ASP A 381 42.27 3.27 -12.87
CA ASP A 381 42.03 1.84 -12.70
C ASP A 381 43.00 1.23 -11.67
N ALA A 382 42.48 0.33 -10.83
CA ALA A 382 43.20 -0.30 -9.70
C ALA A 382 43.78 0.73 -8.67
N GLU A 383 43.39 2.00 -8.75
CA GLU A 383 43.77 3.01 -7.76
C GLU A 383 42.89 2.91 -6.51
N GLN A 384 43.53 3.06 -5.34
CA GLN A 384 42.82 3.15 -4.06
C GLN A 384 42.83 4.59 -3.57
N VAL A 385 41.66 5.10 -3.22
CA VAL A 385 41.47 6.50 -2.80
C VAL A 385 40.65 6.55 -1.50
N THR A 386 41.12 7.35 -0.55
CA THR A 386 40.35 7.66 0.66
C THR A 386 39.87 9.10 0.65
N LEU A 387 38.56 9.29 0.76
CA LEU A 387 37.93 10.59 0.94
C LEU A 387 37.96 10.96 2.43
N ALA A 388 38.72 11.98 2.77
CA ALA A 388 38.88 12.53 4.11
C ALA A 388 38.22 13.93 4.20
N GLY A 389 37.81 14.35 5.38
CA GLY A 389 37.23 15.67 5.60
C GLY A 389 36.22 15.67 6.73
N ARG A 390 35.67 16.84 7.05
CA ARG A 390 34.70 17.02 8.13
C ARG A 390 33.38 16.29 7.82
N THR A 391 32.62 15.95 8.87
CA THR A 391 31.24 15.46 8.70
C THR A 391 30.43 16.55 7.97
N GLY A 392 29.66 16.15 6.96
CA GLY A 392 28.92 17.10 6.11
C GLY A 392 29.67 17.64 4.90
N ALA A 393 30.96 17.30 4.68
CA ALA A 393 31.74 17.76 3.52
C ALA A 393 31.35 17.10 2.17
N GLY A 394 30.28 16.29 2.12
CA GLY A 394 29.79 15.68 0.88
C GLY A 394 30.41 14.34 0.51
N LYS A 395 31.18 13.70 1.38
CA LYS A 395 31.85 12.40 1.10
C LYS A 395 30.87 11.30 0.67
N SER A 396 29.85 11.03 1.47
CA SER A 396 28.82 10.02 1.13
C SER A 396 27.96 10.45 -0.07
N THR A 397 27.86 11.75 -0.35
CA THR A 397 27.20 12.29 -1.55
C THR A 397 27.95 11.90 -2.81
N ILE A 398 29.30 11.91 -2.79
CA ILE A 398 30.14 11.44 -3.90
C ILE A 398 29.82 9.97 -4.21
N LEU A 399 29.74 9.10 -3.19
CA LEU A 399 29.38 7.69 -3.41
C LEU A 399 27.98 7.52 -3.99
N LYS A 400 27.02 8.31 -3.51
CA LYS A 400 25.61 8.26 -4.01
C LYS A 400 25.50 8.71 -5.46
N LEU A 401 26.23 9.75 -5.87
CA LEU A 401 26.31 10.19 -7.26
C LEU A 401 26.98 9.13 -8.14
N LEU A 402 28.05 8.50 -7.66
CA LEU A 402 28.75 7.45 -8.37
C LEU A 402 27.90 6.21 -8.58
N LEU A 403 27.08 5.83 -7.58
CA LEU A 403 26.10 4.73 -7.68
C LEU A 403 24.91 5.07 -8.61
N GLY A 404 24.83 6.30 -9.13
CA GLY A 404 23.71 6.78 -9.94
C GLY A 404 22.39 6.84 -9.16
N LEU A 405 22.46 7.03 -7.84
CA LEU A 405 21.27 7.22 -7.00
C LEU A 405 20.71 8.65 -7.14
N TYR A 406 21.58 9.60 -7.48
CA TYR A 406 21.26 10.98 -7.75
C TYR A 406 21.98 11.45 -9.00
N GLU A 407 21.43 12.43 -9.68
CA GLU A 407 22.05 13.11 -10.80
C GLU A 407 22.62 14.47 -10.35
N PRO A 408 23.82 14.90 -10.83
CA PRO A 408 24.36 16.20 -10.51
C PRO A 408 23.52 17.32 -11.13
N GLN A 409 23.44 18.46 -10.45
CA GLN A 409 22.76 19.66 -10.95
C GLN A 409 23.61 20.43 -11.97
N GLY A 410 24.93 20.25 -11.91
CA GLY A 410 25.90 20.79 -12.88
C GLY A 410 27.08 19.84 -13.01
N GLY A 411 27.73 19.86 -14.18
CA GLY A 411 28.84 18.96 -14.48
C GLY A 411 28.42 17.53 -14.78
N GLU A 412 29.37 16.59 -14.76
CA GLU A 412 29.16 15.19 -15.12
C GLU A 412 29.93 14.25 -14.20
N VAL A 413 29.30 13.10 -13.86
CA VAL A 413 29.96 11.97 -13.18
C VAL A 413 30.09 10.83 -14.16
N LEU A 414 31.32 10.44 -14.48
CA LEU A 414 31.61 9.46 -15.51
C LEU A 414 32.32 8.22 -14.91
N ILE A 415 31.98 7.05 -15.43
CA ILE A 415 32.61 5.76 -15.15
C ILE A 415 33.03 5.16 -16.48
N HIS A 416 34.34 4.97 -16.68
CA HIS A 416 34.90 4.62 -17.98
C HIS A 416 34.37 5.51 -19.13
N GLY A 417 34.21 6.82 -18.87
CA GLY A 417 33.70 7.77 -19.83
C GLY A 417 32.18 7.74 -20.07
N ARG A 418 31.42 6.87 -19.40
CA ARG A 418 29.95 6.79 -19.47
C ARG A 418 29.33 7.47 -18.25
N PRO A 419 28.23 8.23 -18.39
CA PRO A 419 27.54 8.80 -17.24
C PRO A 419 27.13 7.75 -16.21
N ALA A 420 27.39 7.98 -14.92
CA ALA A 420 27.07 7.05 -13.84
C ALA A 420 25.56 6.72 -13.77
N ALA A 421 24.69 7.69 -14.08
CA ALA A 421 23.24 7.51 -14.13
C ALA A 421 22.79 6.59 -15.29
N ALA A 422 23.61 6.41 -16.33
CA ALA A 422 23.31 5.56 -17.48
C ALA A 422 23.74 4.08 -17.30
N VAL A 423 24.35 3.74 -16.15
CA VAL A 423 24.70 2.35 -15.82
C VAL A 423 23.44 1.54 -15.57
N ARG A 424 23.25 0.45 -16.34
CA ARG A 424 22.07 -0.42 -16.20
C ARG A 424 22.08 -1.15 -14.86
N GLU A 425 20.92 -1.40 -14.29
CA GLU A 425 20.77 -2.10 -13.01
C GLU A 425 21.45 -3.48 -13.00
N GLU A 426 21.40 -4.20 -14.12
CA GLU A 426 22.00 -5.53 -14.32
C GLU A 426 23.54 -5.50 -14.29
N GLU A 427 24.15 -4.36 -14.68
CA GLU A 427 25.59 -4.16 -14.72
C GLU A 427 26.13 -3.71 -13.35
N LYS A 428 25.29 -3.04 -12.53
CA LYS A 428 25.73 -2.41 -11.27
C LYS A 428 26.44 -3.37 -10.35
N ARG A 429 25.94 -4.59 -10.19
CA ARG A 429 26.52 -5.58 -9.28
C ARG A 429 27.91 -6.09 -9.71
N LYS A 430 28.20 -6.12 -11.02
CA LYS A 430 29.51 -6.44 -11.56
C LYS A 430 30.46 -5.23 -11.54
N LEU A 431 29.91 -4.05 -11.54
CA LEU A 431 30.68 -2.81 -11.53
C LEU A 431 31.01 -2.36 -10.10
N PHE A 432 30.03 -2.43 -9.18
CA PHE A 432 30.13 -1.92 -7.81
C PHE A 432 29.97 -2.99 -6.75
N GLY A 433 30.88 -3.00 -5.77
CA GLY A 433 30.68 -3.61 -4.47
C GLY A 433 30.57 -2.51 -3.42
N TYR A 434 29.38 -2.29 -2.86
CA TYR A 434 29.14 -1.24 -1.89
C TYR A 434 28.97 -1.79 -0.48
N VAL A 435 29.73 -1.24 0.46
CA VAL A 435 29.65 -1.54 1.89
C VAL A 435 29.18 -0.30 2.62
N GLU A 436 27.98 -0.37 3.16
CA GLU A 436 27.35 0.71 3.90
C GLU A 436 27.88 0.79 5.34
N GLN A 437 27.73 1.96 5.94
CA GLN A 437 28.07 2.21 7.36
C GLN A 437 27.32 1.25 8.29
N THR A 438 26.06 0.94 8.00
CA THR A 438 25.22 0.02 8.77
C THR A 438 24.82 -1.16 7.91
N PHE A 439 24.99 -2.38 8.43
CA PHE A 439 24.54 -3.58 7.73
C PHE A 439 23.01 -3.69 7.74
N HIS A 440 22.41 -3.85 6.58
CA HIS A 440 21.00 -4.12 6.42
C HIS A 440 20.78 -5.61 6.11
N MET A 441 20.18 -6.32 7.07
CA MET A 441 19.86 -7.73 6.93
C MET A 441 18.65 -7.92 5.99
N VAL A 442 18.75 -8.89 5.08
CA VAL A 442 17.60 -9.35 4.26
C VAL A 442 17.00 -10.60 4.91
N PRO A 443 15.70 -10.91 4.72
CA PRO A 443 15.14 -12.19 5.18
C PRO A 443 15.85 -13.37 4.51
N GLY A 444 16.16 -14.45 5.26
CA GLY A 444 16.76 -15.65 4.67
C GLY A 444 17.93 -16.22 5.46
N THR A 445 18.78 -16.98 4.80
CA THR A 445 19.94 -17.68 5.34
C THR A 445 21.21 -16.81 5.29
N VAL A 446 22.31 -17.28 5.91
CA VAL A 446 23.63 -16.63 5.79
C VAL A 446 24.08 -16.55 4.33
N ARG A 447 23.82 -17.59 3.53
CA ARG A 447 24.05 -17.59 2.08
C ARG A 447 23.30 -16.45 1.41
N ASP A 448 22.01 -16.28 1.74
CA ASP A 448 21.17 -15.22 1.16
C ASP A 448 21.68 -13.82 1.54
N GLN A 449 22.28 -13.65 2.73
CA GLN A 449 22.92 -12.38 3.10
C GLN A 449 24.07 -12.03 2.17
N ILE A 450 24.86 -13.02 1.73
CA ILE A 450 26.03 -12.81 0.87
C ILE A 450 25.60 -12.67 -0.58
N THR A 451 24.74 -13.58 -1.07
CA THR A 451 24.35 -13.64 -2.49
C THR A 451 23.26 -12.64 -2.88
N LEU A 452 22.47 -12.14 -1.92
CA LEU A 452 21.24 -11.37 -2.17
C LEU A 452 20.29 -12.10 -3.14
N TYR A 453 20.11 -13.40 -2.93
CA TYR A 453 19.29 -14.31 -3.76
C TYR A 453 19.74 -14.46 -5.21
N ASP A 454 20.98 -14.09 -5.54
CA ASP A 454 21.53 -14.29 -6.87
C ASP A 454 21.96 -15.75 -7.06
N GLU A 455 21.14 -16.53 -7.75
CA GLU A 455 21.35 -17.95 -8.02
C GLU A 455 22.54 -18.21 -8.98
N THR A 456 23.04 -17.18 -9.66
CA THR A 456 24.21 -17.31 -10.55
C THR A 456 25.52 -17.44 -9.79
N ILE A 457 25.55 -17.09 -8.49
CA ILE A 457 26.73 -17.17 -7.63
C ILE A 457 26.87 -18.58 -7.06
N PRO A 458 27.92 -19.33 -7.42
CA PRO A 458 28.10 -20.70 -6.96
C PRO A 458 28.49 -20.75 -5.47
N ALA A 459 28.12 -21.85 -4.80
CA ALA A 459 28.39 -22.04 -3.36
C ALA A 459 29.88 -21.95 -3.02
N ASP A 460 30.77 -22.49 -3.86
CA ASP A 460 32.21 -22.42 -3.67
C ASP A 460 32.71 -20.97 -3.64
N ARG A 461 32.12 -20.10 -4.44
CA ARG A 461 32.44 -18.67 -4.43
C ARG A 461 32.05 -17.99 -3.13
N VAL A 462 30.88 -18.34 -2.57
CA VAL A 462 30.42 -17.85 -1.27
C VAL A 462 31.42 -18.24 -0.18
N LYS A 463 31.89 -19.47 -0.20
CA LYS A 463 32.89 -19.97 0.77
C LYS A 463 34.23 -19.24 0.64
N VAL A 464 34.77 -19.11 -0.57
CA VAL A 464 36.03 -18.38 -0.83
C VAL A 464 35.95 -16.94 -0.28
N VAL A 465 34.86 -16.25 -0.47
CA VAL A 465 34.71 -14.87 0.01
C VAL A 465 34.57 -14.82 1.55
N ALA A 466 33.89 -15.80 2.15
CA ALA A 466 33.80 -15.93 3.59
C ALA A 466 35.18 -16.21 4.22
N GLU A 467 36.02 -17.06 3.61
CA GLU A 467 37.41 -17.29 3.99
C GLU A 467 38.24 -15.99 3.88
N LEU A 468 38.12 -15.25 2.77
CA LEU A 468 38.84 -13.98 2.57
C LEU A 468 38.50 -12.95 3.64
N THR A 469 37.22 -12.90 4.09
CA THR A 469 36.78 -12.00 5.15
C THR A 469 37.01 -12.55 6.56
N GLY A 470 37.39 -13.82 6.69
CA GLY A 470 37.62 -14.48 8.00
C GLY A 470 36.33 -14.88 8.72
N LEU A 471 35.25 -15.09 7.98
CA LEU A 471 33.92 -15.49 8.52
C LEU A 471 33.66 -16.99 8.40
N ASP A 472 34.40 -17.74 7.58
CA ASP A 472 34.10 -19.14 7.26
C ASP A 472 33.97 -19.99 8.52
N ASP A 473 34.94 -19.96 9.42
CA ASP A 473 34.95 -20.71 10.69
C ASP A 473 33.72 -20.35 11.56
N VAL A 474 33.35 -19.06 11.59
CA VAL A 474 32.19 -18.58 12.37
C VAL A 474 30.89 -19.09 11.77
N ILE A 475 30.78 -19.05 10.46
CA ILE A 475 29.60 -19.55 9.74
C ILE A 475 29.44 -21.05 9.90
N GLU A 476 30.52 -21.82 9.70
CA GLU A 476 30.55 -23.28 9.84
C GLU A 476 30.24 -23.72 11.29
N SER A 477 30.53 -22.89 12.30
CA SER A 477 30.22 -23.16 13.71
C SER A 477 28.74 -22.97 14.05
N THR A 478 27.92 -22.39 13.17
CA THR A 478 26.47 -22.26 13.36
C THR A 478 25.73 -23.59 13.09
N GLU A 479 24.48 -23.71 13.57
CA GLU A 479 23.74 -24.98 13.56
C GLU A 479 23.63 -25.64 12.17
N ASN A 480 23.45 -24.84 11.11
CA ASN A 480 23.32 -25.33 9.72
C ASN A 480 24.32 -24.65 8.76
N GLY A 481 25.43 -24.11 9.26
CA GLY A 481 26.42 -23.43 8.44
C GLY A 481 25.84 -22.30 7.61
N TYR A 482 26.13 -22.27 6.31
CA TYR A 482 25.62 -21.27 5.37
C TYR A 482 24.10 -21.25 5.20
N ASP A 483 23.43 -22.35 5.52
CA ASP A 483 21.97 -22.46 5.44
C ASP A 483 21.27 -22.09 6.75
N THR A 484 22.01 -21.62 7.76
CA THR A 484 21.46 -21.09 9.01
C THR A 484 20.64 -19.84 8.73
N LYS A 485 19.41 -19.80 9.27
CA LYS A 485 18.53 -18.63 9.15
C LYS A 485 19.09 -17.45 9.95
N CYS A 486 19.25 -16.31 9.30
CA CYS A 486 19.77 -15.11 9.95
C CYS A 486 18.76 -14.47 10.90
N THR A 487 19.23 -14.15 12.10
CA THR A 487 18.56 -13.28 13.07
C THR A 487 19.54 -12.20 13.53
N PRO A 488 19.07 -11.05 14.05
CA PRO A 488 19.95 -9.96 14.49
C PRO A 488 20.99 -10.37 15.55
N GLU A 489 20.67 -11.41 16.32
CA GLU A 489 21.51 -11.91 17.42
C GLU A 489 22.57 -12.92 16.97
N LEU A 490 22.50 -13.41 15.71
CA LEU A 490 23.38 -14.48 15.20
C LEU A 490 24.85 -14.07 15.17
N PHE A 491 25.12 -12.81 14.82
CA PHE A 491 26.47 -12.28 14.65
C PHE A 491 26.69 -11.03 15.49
N SER A 492 27.95 -10.82 15.93
CA SER A 492 28.37 -9.56 16.53
C SER A 492 28.38 -8.43 15.49
N GLN A 493 28.41 -7.17 15.94
CA GLN A 493 28.46 -6.01 15.05
C GLN A 493 29.64 -6.08 14.06
N GLY A 494 30.80 -6.52 14.50
CA GLY A 494 31.95 -6.68 13.62
C GLY A 494 31.81 -7.82 12.61
N GLN A 495 31.17 -8.93 13.01
CA GLN A 495 30.87 -10.03 12.10
C GLN A 495 29.85 -9.63 11.04
N TRP A 496 28.86 -8.79 11.39
CA TRP A 496 27.95 -8.20 10.41
C TRP A 496 28.69 -7.29 9.42
N GLN A 497 29.72 -6.55 9.86
CA GLN A 497 30.54 -5.75 8.95
C GLN A 497 31.39 -6.63 8.02
N LEU A 498 31.98 -7.71 8.53
CA LEU A 498 32.70 -8.68 7.68
C LEU A 498 31.75 -9.32 6.65
N LEU A 499 30.51 -9.62 7.04
CA LEU A 499 29.49 -10.15 6.13
C LEU A 499 29.07 -9.12 5.05
N SER A 500 29.03 -7.83 5.40
CA SER A 500 28.82 -6.74 4.44
C SER A 500 29.94 -6.68 3.39
N ILE A 501 31.18 -6.87 3.82
CA ILE A 501 32.34 -6.93 2.91
C ILE A 501 32.25 -8.17 2.01
N ALA A 502 31.87 -9.34 2.56
CA ALA A 502 31.65 -10.56 1.80
C ALA A 502 30.56 -10.37 0.73
N ARG A 503 29.43 -9.77 1.10
CA ARG A 503 28.33 -9.40 0.18
C ARG A 503 28.80 -8.52 -0.96
N ALA A 504 29.60 -7.51 -0.67
CA ALA A 504 30.12 -6.58 -1.67
C ALA A 504 31.12 -7.24 -2.64
N ALA A 505 31.89 -8.22 -2.14
CA ALA A 505 32.96 -8.84 -2.91
C ALA A 505 32.56 -10.08 -3.72
N VAL A 506 31.43 -10.74 -3.38
CA VAL A 506 31.07 -12.05 -3.94
C VAL A 506 30.82 -12.04 -5.45
N ALA A 507 30.30 -10.93 -5.98
CA ALA A 507 30.06 -10.75 -7.41
C ALA A 507 31.31 -10.33 -8.22
N GLU A 508 32.49 -10.27 -7.59
CA GLU A 508 33.75 -9.83 -8.21
C GLU A 508 33.67 -8.44 -8.89
N PRO A 509 33.17 -7.42 -8.17
CA PRO A 509 33.01 -6.11 -8.76
C PRO A 509 34.34 -5.49 -9.17
N GLN A 510 34.32 -4.65 -10.21
CA GLN A 510 35.50 -3.91 -10.68
C GLN A 510 35.91 -2.81 -9.68
N MET A 511 34.96 -2.24 -8.95
CA MET A 511 35.19 -1.20 -7.96
C MET A 511 34.52 -1.51 -6.64
N LEU A 512 35.18 -1.16 -5.54
CA LEU A 512 34.67 -1.25 -4.19
C LEU A 512 34.46 0.14 -3.60
N LEU A 513 33.31 0.35 -3.00
CA LEU A 513 32.91 1.58 -2.34
C LEU A 513 32.68 1.31 -0.86
N PHE A 514 33.39 2.02 0.02
CA PHE A 514 33.36 1.81 1.46
C PHE A 514 32.91 3.08 2.18
N ASP A 515 31.79 3.02 2.90
CA ASP A 515 31.26 4.17 3.65
C ASP A 515 31.41 3.96 5.17
N GLU A 516 32.44 4.58 5.77
CA GLU A 516 32.72 4.63 7.22
C GLU A 516 32.66 3.27 7.97
N ILE A 517 33.18 2.20 7.39
CA ILE A 517 33.00 0.80 7.83
C ILE A 517 33.53 0.52 9.24
N THR A 518 34.53 1.27 9.74
CA THR A 518 35.17 1.04 11.04
C THR A 518 34.58 1.86 12.18
N ALA A 519 33.42 2.53 11.95
CA ALA A 519 32.75 3.30 12.98
C ALA A 519 32.23 2.37 14.11
N ASN A 520 32.42 2.78 15.37
CA ASN A 520 31.90 2.10 16.56
C ASN A 520 32.42 0.64 16.80
N LEU A 521 33.53 0.25 16.21
CA LEU A 521 34.18 -1.05 16.46
C LEU A 521 35.25 -0.93 17.55
N ASP A 522 35.43 -2.00 18.34
CA ASP A 522 36.57 -2.16 19.24
C ASP A 522 37.85 -2.41 18.44
N ALA A 523 39.02 -2.25 19.10
CA ALA A 523 40.30 -2.27 18.41
C ALA A 523 40.67 -3.64 17.79
N GLU A 524 40.19 -4.75 18.33
CA GLU A 524 40.46 -6.10 17.81
C GLU A 524 39.57 -6.35 16.57
N THR A 525 38.30 -6.07 16.67
CA THR A 525 37.33 -6.16 15.56
C THR A 525 37.71 -5.22 14.43
N GLU A 526 38.14 -3.98 14.73
CA GLU A 526 38.62 -3.03 13.73
C GLU A 526 39.80 -3.61 12.92
N LYS A 527 40.75 -4.24 13.58
CA LYS A 527 41.89 -4.90 12.89
C LYS A 527 41.45 -6.02 11.96
N ALA A 528 40.48 -6.85 12.38
CA ALA A 528 39.94 -7.93 11.56
C ALA A 528 39.24 -7.37 10.31
N VAL A 529 38.40 -6.35 10.47
CA VAL A 529 37.69 -5.67 9.38
C VAL A 529 38.67 -5.01 8.41
N LEU A 530 39.70 -4.30 8.90
CA LEU A 530 40.74 -3.69 8.07
C LEU A 530 41.55 -4.72 7.29
N LEU A 531 41.83 -5.87 7.89
CA LEU A 531 42.52 -6.97 7.21
C LEU A 531 41.66 -7.55 6.08
N ALA A 532 40.38 -7.79 6.34
CA ALA A 532 39.41 -8.24 5.33
C ALA A 532 39.31 -7.25 4.18
N LEU A 533 39.17 -5.95 4.47
CA LEU A 533 39.17 -4.89 3.47
C LEU A 533 40.42 -4.92 2.58
N LYS A 534 41.60 -4.99 3.17
CA LYS A 534 42.86 -5.03 2.43
C LYS A 534 42.99 -6.26 1.52
N ARG A 535 42.46 -7.42 1.97
CA ARG A 535 42.46 -8.65 1.16
C ARG A 535 41.51 -8.52 -0.03
N VAL A 536 40.31 -7.98 0.20
CA VAL A 536 39.28 -7.83 -0.84
C VAL A 536 39.60 -6.67 -1.79
N ALA A 537 40.28 -5.63 -1.31
CA ALA A 537 40.66 -4.45 -2.10
C ALA A 537 41.89 -4.67 -3.01
N LYS A 538 42.60 -5.83 -2.85
CA LYS A 538 43.79 -6.12 -3.64
C LYS A 538 43.47 -6.17 -5.13
N ASP A 539 44.26 -5.45 -5.93
CA ASP A 539 44.15 -5.36 -7.40
C ASP A 539 42.81 -4.83 -7.92
N ARG A 540 42.09 -4.01 -7.11
CA ARG A 540 40.83 -3.40 -7.46
C ARG A 540 40.81 -1.89 -7.25
N THR A 541 39.98 -1.19 -8.00
CA THR A 541 39.70 0.23 -7.75
C THR A 541 38.88 0.38 -6.48
N VAL A 542 39.29 1.26 -5.56
CA VAL A 542 38.64 1.45 -4.27
C VAL A 542 38.43 2.93 -3.99
N ILE A 543 37.21 3.29 -3.60
CA ILE A 543 36.92 4.59 -3.00
C ILE A 543 36.37 4.35 -1.59
N SER A 544 37.11 4.80 -0.58
CA SER A 544 36.74 4.65 0.83
C SER A 544 36.49 6.01 1.49
N ILE A 545 35.53 6.05 2.41
CA ILE A 545 35.34 7.17 3.33
C ILE A 545 35.86 6.73 4.70
N SER A 546 36.79 7.49 5.26
CA SER A 546 37.31 7.23 6.60
C SER A 546 37.50 8.51 7.39
N HIS A 547 37.23 8.43 8.69
CA HIS A 547 37.57 9.44 9.69
C HIS A 547 38.77 9.01 10.53
N ARG A 548 39.33 7.81 10.31
CA ARG A 548 40.44 7.25 11.06
C ARG A 548 41.65 7.00 10.15
N THR A 549 42.79 7.45 10.55
CA THR A 549 44.06 7.24 9.81
C THR A 549 44.44 5.77 9.66
N SER A 550 43.98 4.92 10.58
CA SER A 550 44.20 3.45 10.51
C SER A 550 43.47 2.78 9.34
N ALA A 551 42.37 3.38 8.85
CA ALA A 551 41.53 2.84 7.79
C ALA A 551 41.76 3.53 6.43
N GLU A 552 42.76 4.38 6.30
CA GLU A 552 43.11 5.05 5.04
C GLU A 552 43.73 4.05 4.06
N LEU A 553 43.22 4.03 2.84
CA LEU A 553 43.68 3.19 1.74
C LEU A 553 44.14 4.09 0.58
N GLY A 554 45.39 3.91 0.13
CA GLY A 554 45.92 4.60 -1.04
C GLY A 554 46.05 6.11 -0.92
N ARG A 555 45.68 6.86 -1.96
CA ARG A 555 45.77 8.32 -2.04
C ARG A 555 44.65 8.99 -1.22
N ILE A 556 44.99 9.97 -0.41
CA ILE A 556 44.03 10.70 0.41
C ILE A 556 43.59 11.97 -0.33
N ILE A 557 42.27 12.20 -0.39
CA ILE A 557 41.68 13.40 -0.94
C ILE A 557 40.85 14.10 0.14
N TYR A 558 41.22 15.33 0.43
CA TYR A 558 40.51 16.17 1.41
C TYR A 558 39.41 16.98 0.72
N LEU A 559 38.20 16.90 1.28
CA LEU A 559 37.01 17.63 0.84
C LEU A 559 36.69 18.79 1.79
#